data_bde3e1ecfb66d9e8f55f926e7bda1748
#
_entry.id   bde3e1ecfb66d9e8f55f926e7bda1748
#
_cell.length_a   1.000
_cell.length_b   1.000
_cell.length_c   1.000
_cell.angle_alpha   90.00
_cell.angle_beta   90.00
_cell.angle_gamma   90.00
#
_symmetry.space_group_name_H-M   'P 1'
#
loop_
_entity.id
_entity.type
_entity.pdbx_description
1 polymer ?
#
loop_
_entity_poly.entity_id
_entity_poly.type
_entity_poly.pdbx_seq_one_letter_code
_entity_poly.pdbx_strand_id
1 'polypeptide(L)' 'LVPNTPTKVRTGIAMQLPLGHVGLIQDRSGLGAKGVRTLAGVLDADYEGEVIVCLIFLGQGTILLNPGDRIAQL' A
#
# COMPACT_ATOMS: atom_id res chain seq x y z
N LEU A 1 -11.67 4.34 -3.07
CA LEU A 1 -10.73 5.48 -3.10
C LEU A 1 -11.39 6.67 -3.79
N VAL A 2 -11.27 7.82 -3.20
CA VAL A 2 -11.70 9.09 -3.81
C VAL A 2 -10.45 9.89 -4.21
N PRO A 3 -10.57 10.80 -5.22
CA PRO A 3 -9.38 11.50 -5.73
C PRO A 3 -8.67 12.34 -4.69
N ASN A 4 -7.34 12.29 -4.73
CA ASN A 4 -6.43 13.15 -3.97
C ASN A 4 -6.57 13.06 -2.43
N THR A 5 -7.15 11.96 -1.95
CA THR A 5 -7.32 11.73 -0.51
C THR A 5 -6.50 10.52 -0.09
N PRO A 6 -5.44 10.69 0.73
CA PRO A 6 -4.67 9.56 1.25
C PRO A 6 -5.57 8.63 2.08
N THR A 7 -5.50 7.35 1.81
CA THR A 7 -6.33 6.34 2.46
C THR A 7 -5.45 5.22 2.99
N LYS A 8 -5.57 4.92 4.27
CA LYS A 8 -4.86 3.81 4.90
C LYS A 8 -5.67 2.54 4.76
N VAL A 9 -5.06 1.51 4.21
CA VAL A 9 -5.70 0.21 4.01
C VAL A 9 -5.01 -0.83 4.88
N ARG A 10 -5.78 -1.48 5.74
CA ARG A 10 -5.27 -2.54 6.60
C ARG A 10 -5.13 -3.83 5.80
N THR A 11 -4.00 -4.52 5.99
CA THR A 11 -3.73 -5.76 5.27
C THR A 11 -4.03 -7.02 6.08
N GLY A 12 -4.09 -6.92 7.40
CA GLY A 12 -4.19 -8.07 8.29
C GLY A 12 -2.88 -8.87 8.40
N ILE A 13 -1.79 -8.37 7.84
CA ILE A 13 -0.50 -9.06 7.77
C ILE A 13 0.50 -8.33 8.65
N ALA A 14 1.24 -9.09 9.47
CA ALA A 14 2.43 -8.61 10.15
C ALA A 14 3.59 -9.49 9.69
N MET A 15 4.76 -8.89 9.51
CA MET A 15 5.94 -9.64 9.09
C MET A 15 7.17 -9.16 9.84
N GLN A 16 8.16 -10.05 9.94
CA GLN A 16 9.46 -9.73 10.52
C GLN A 16 10.50 -9.78 9.42
N LEU A 17 11.23 -8.68 9.25
CA LEU A 17 12.31 -8.61 8.28
C LEU A 17 13.65 -8.97 8.94
N PRO A 18 14.58 -9.57 8.18
CA PRO A 18 15.94 -9.81 8.70
C PRO A 18 16.63 -8.50 9.08
N LEU A 19 17.47 -8.55 10.11
CA LEU A 19 18.26 -7.38 10.50
C LEU A 19 19.10 -6.88 9.32
N GLY A 20 19.20 -5.57 9.19
CA GLY A 20 19.92 -4.94 8.09
C GLY A 20 19.14 -4.85 6.79
N HIS A 21 17.86 -5.25 6.79
CA HIS A 21 16.99 -5.15 5.64
C HIS A 21 15.84 -4.17 5.89
N VAL A 22 15.34 -3.58 4.82
CA VAL A 22 14.09 -2.81 4.84
C VAL A 22 13.14 -3.39 3.80
N GLY A 23 11.85 -3.30 4.06
CA GLY A 23 10.82 -3.64 3.09
C GLY A 23 10.36 -2.37 2.36
N LEU A 24 10.19 -2.47 1.06
CA LEU A 24 9.64 -1.38 0.25
C LEU A 24 8.30 -1.82 -0.32
N ILE A 25 7.24 -1.10 0.05
CA ILE A 25 5.92 -1.32 -0.53
C ILE A 25 5.86 -0.55 -1.85
N GLN A 26 5.61 -1.27 -2.92
CA GLN A 26 5.62 -0.73 -4.27
C GLN A 26 4.22 -0.73 -4.87
N ASP A 27 4.02 0.13 -5.88
CA ASP A 27 2.78 0.16 -6.63
C ASP A 27 2.62 -1.13 -7.44
N ARG A 28 1.37 -1.53 -7.65
CA ARG A 28 1.07 -2.56 -8.64
C ARG A 28 0.77 -1.89 -9.97
N SER A 29 1.28 -2.49 -11.06
CA SER A 29 1.20 -1.87 -12.38
C SER A 29 -0.24 -1.63 -12.84
N GLY A 30 -1.16 -2.56 -12.57
CA GLY A 30 -2.56 -2.41 -12.95
C GLY A 30 -3.25 -1.22 -12.28
N LEU A 31 -3.08 -1.08 -10.97
CA LEU A 31 -3.64 0.05 -10.24
C LEU A 31 -2.85 1.33 -10.50
N GLY A 32 -1.54 1.24 -10.65
CA GLY A 32 -0.71 2.38 -11.01
C GLY A 32 -1.12 3.00 -12.32
N ALA A 33 -1.45 2.18 -13.32
CA ALA A 33 -1.95 2.65 -14.60
C ALA A 33 -3.29 3.37 -14.48
N LYS A 34 -4.07 3.08 -13.44
CA LYS A 34 -5.33 3.77 -13.15
C LYS A 34 -5.15 5.02 -12.28
N GLY A 35 -3.93 5.33 -11.87
CA GLY A 35 -3.62 6.49 -11.05
C GLY A 35 -3.56 6.23 -9.56
N VAL A 36 -3.49 4.99 -9.12
CA VAL A 36 -3.34 4.64 -7.70
C VAL A 36 -1.87 4.49 -7.36
N ARG A 37 -1.40 5.24 -6.37
CA ARG A 37 -0.02 5.19 -5.91
C ARG A 37 0.06 4.88 -4.43
N THR A 38 1.15 4.20 -4.04
CA THR A 38 1.47 4.00 -2.63
C THR A 38 2.21 5.21 -2.07
N LEU A 39 1.92 5.53 -0.82
CA LEU A 39 2.58 6.59 -0.06
C LEU A 39 3.34 5.98 1.11
N ALA A 40 4.44 6.63 1.54
CA ALA A 40 5.34 6.13 2.57
C ALA A 40 6.02 4.84 2.13
N GLY A 41 5.62 3.70 2.59
CA GLY A 41 5.99 2.44 1.98
C GLY A 41 7.29 1.80 2.47
N VAL A 42 8.02 2.41 3.38
CA VAL A 42 9.25 1.82 3.94
C VAL A 42 8.91 1.08 5.23
N LEU A 43 9.26 -0.21 5.28
CA LEU A 43 9.12 -1.04 6.48
C LEU A 43 10.51 -1.29 7.07
N ASP A 44 10.74 -0.79 8.28
CA ASP A 44 11.98 -1.04 9.00
C ASP A 44 12.01 -2.46 9.59
N ALA A 45 13.20 -3.00 9.77
CA ALA A 45 13.35 -4.36 10.30
C ALA A 45 12.78 -4.52 11.71
N ASP A 46 12.71 -3.45 12.49
CA ASP A 46 12.17 -3.46 13.85
C ASP A 46 10.68 -3.14 13.92
N TYR A 47 10.01 -2.95 12.80
CA TYR A 47 8.57 -2.71 12.78
C TYR A 47 7.82 -4.00 13.09
N GLU A 48 6.99 -3.97 14.12
CA GLU A 48 6.28 -5.15 14.62
C GLU A 48 4.76 -5.09 14.42
N GLY A 49 4.24 -3.97 13.94
CA GLY A 49 2.80 -3.81 13.77
C GLY A 49 2.26 -4.43 12.50
N GLU A 50 0.95 -4.29 12.31
CA GLU A 50 0.30 -4.68 11.08
C GLU A 50 0.83 -3.82 9.93
N VAL A 51 1.04 -4.44 8.76
CA VAL A 51 1.40 -3.71 7.55
C VAL A 51 0.19 -2.91 7.07
N ILE A 52 0.32 -1.60 7.07
CA ILE A 52 -0.71 -0.68 6.59
C ILE A 52 -0.23 -0.12 5.26
N VAL A 53 -1.07 -0.23 4.23
CA VAL A 53 -0.78 0.35 2.92
C VAL A 53 -1.52 1.66 2.79
N CYS A 54 -0.79 2.73 2.59
CA CYS A 54 -1.39 4.04 2.35
C CYS A 54 -1.43 4.29 0.84
N LEU A 55 -2.61 4.56 0.32
CA LEU A 55 -2.83 4.78 -1.10
C LEU A 55 -3.38 6.17 -1.36
N ILE A 56 -3.06 6.71 -2.52
CA ILE A 56 -3.70 7.91 -3.05
C ILE A 56 -4.15 7.64 -4.48
N PHE A 57 -5.34 8.11 -4.83
CA PHE A 57 -5.87 8.03 -6.19
C PHE A 57 -5.75 9.39 -6.86
N LEU A 58 -5.00 9.46 -7.96
CA LEU A 58 -4.74 10.70 -8.70
C LEU A 58 -5.64 10.85 -9.92
N GLY A 59 -6.58 9.94 -10.14
CA GLY A 59 -7.52 9.98 -11.24
C GLY A 59 -8.81 10.71 -10.92
N GLN A 60 -9.83 10.46 -11.71
CA GLN A 60 -11.18 11.04 -11.56
C GLN A 60 -12.17 9.92 -11.22
N GLY A 61 -13.27 10.31 -10.56
CA GLY A 61 -14.28 9.35 -10.11
C GLY A 61 -13.82 8.63 -8.84
N THR A 62 -14.24 7.39 -8.67
CA THR A 62 -13.89 6.58 -7.51
C THR A 62 -13.38 5.22 -7.96
N ILE A 63 -12.52 4.61 -7.14
CA ILE A 63 -12.10 3.22 -7.31
C ILE A 63 -12.58 2.44 -6.09
N LEU A 64 -13.28 1.33 -6.34
CA LEU A 64 -13.72 0.43 -5.30
C LEU A 64 -12.67 -0.66 -5.10
N LEU A 65 -12.21 -0.83 -3.85
CA LEU A 65 -11.33 -1.90 -3.46
C LEU A 65 -12.14 -2.92 -2.65
N ASN A 66 -12.02 -4.19 -3.02
CA ASN A 66 -12.71 -5.29 -2.35
C ASN A 66 -11.72 -6.11 -1.52
N PRO A 67 -12.18 -6.79 -0.46
CA PRO A 67 -11.32 -7.71 0.27
C PRO A 67 -10.72 -8.75 -0.67
N GLY A 68 -9.41 -8.99 -0.52
CA GLY A 68 -8.66 -9.91 -1.39
C GLY A 68 -8.04 -9.28 -2.61
N ASP A 69 -8.33 -8.04 -2.92
CA ASP A 69 -7.71 -7.33 -4.04
C ASP A 69 -6.21 -7.15 -3.81
N ARG A 70 -5.44 -7.26 -4.87
CA ARG A 70 -4.00 -7.00 -4.86
C ARG A 70 -3.79 -5.51 -5.08
N ILE A 71 -3.43 -4.79 -4.03
CA ILE A 71 -3.34 -3.32 -4.06
C ILE A 71 -1.91 -2.80 -4.08
N ALA A 72 -0.95 -3.60 -3.66
CA ALA A 72 0.46 -3.23 -3.59
C ALA A 72 1.32 -4.49 -3.63
N GLN A 73 2.63 -4.32 -3.63
CA GLN A 73 3.59 -5.42 -3.60
C GLN A 73 4.82 -5.03 -2.79
N LEU A 74 5.52 -6.03 -2.29
CA LEU A 74 6.68 -5.84 -1.45
C LEU A 74 7.98 -6.22 -2.18
#